data_2553b7540b4d37907e6a6844231da422
#
_entry.id   2553b7540b4d37907e6a6844231da422
#
_cell.length_a   1.000
_cell.length_b   1.000
_cell.length_c   1.000
_cell.angle_alpha   90.00
_cell.angle_beta   90.00
_cell.angle_gamma   90.00
#
_symmetry.space_group_name_H-M   'P 1'
#
loop_
_entity.id
_entity.type
_entity.pdbx_description
1 polymer ?
#
loop_
_entity_poly.entity_id
_entity_poly.type
_entity_poly.pdbx_seq_one_letter_code
_entity_poly.pdbx_strand_id
1 'polypeptide(L)'
;MKGYIVQIEDATLKNENYRQVLFTAKHCQLVIMNVQAGDQIGEEIHDLDQFIRVEAGEGVIMMDGQKHAVSDGFAAVIPAGTRHNVINTSSDGLKLYSLYSPPEHKVGTVHKTKKDADTDEHHHFDGTTSVA
;
A
#
# COMPACT_ATOMS: atom_id res chain seq x y z
N MET A 1 -9.56 22.69 -8.64
CA MET A 1 -9.43 21.40 -7.96
C MET A 1 -8.41 21.48 -6.84
N LYS A 2 -8.67 20.81 -5.75
CA LYS A 2 -7.75 20.75 -4.63
C LYS A 2 -6.81 19.59 -4.80
N GLY A 3 -5.52 19.82 -4.64
CA GLY A 3 -4.53 18.75 -4.52
C GLY A 3 -4.38 18.31 -3.07
N TYR A 4 -3.33 17.56 -2.80
CA TYR A 4 -3.04 17.03 -1.49
C TYR A 4 -1.55 17.14 -1.21
N ILE A 5 -1.21 17.68 -0.04
CA ILE A 5 0.18 17.82 0.40
C ILE A 5 0.28 17.21 1.79
N VAL A 6 1.25 16.36 2.01
CA VAL A 6 1.47 15.68 3.28
C VAL A 6 2.96 15.43 3.48
N GLN A 7 3.40 15.48 4.73
CA GLN A 7 4.74 14.98 5.07
C GLN A 7 4.64 13.45 5.10
N ILE A 8 4.95 12.84 3.97
CA ILE A 8 4.64 11.42 3.74
C ILE A 8 5.46 10.48 4.63
N GLU A 9 6.71 10.79 4.89
CA GLU A 9 7.54 9.99 5.79
C GLU A 9 6.92 9.95 7.18
N ASP A 10 6.58 11.12 7.73
CA ASP A 10 5.98 11.22 9.06
C ASP A 10 4.62 10.50 9.12
N ALA A 11 3.77 10.71 8.13
CA ALA A 11 2.46 10.05 8.07
C ALA A 11 2.61 8.54 8.04
N THR A 12 3.56 8.03 7.26
CA THR A 12 3.81 6.60 7.12
C THR A 12 4.35 6.00 8.42
N LEU A 13 5.32 6.69 9.06
CA LEU A 13 5.93 6.23 10.30
C LEU A 13 4.95 6.20 11.47
N LYS A 14 4.01 7.13 11.52
CA LYS A 14 3.00 7.22 12.58
C LYS A 14 1.81 6.29 12.36
N ASN A 15 1.66 5.74 11.18
CA ASN A 15 0.50 4.93 10.84
C ASN A 15 0.54 3.57 11.52
N GLU A 16 -0.51 3.26 12.28
CA GLU A 16 -0.71 1.97 12.95
C GLU A 16 -1.78 1.12 12.25
N ASN A 17 -2.46 1.69 11.24
CA ASN A 17 -3.49 0.96 10.50
C ASN A 17 -2.85 0.04 9.48
N TYR A 18 -3.46 -1.12 9.24
CA TYR A 18 -3.03 -2.00 8.16
C TYR A 18 -3.03 -1.25 6.82
N ARG A 19 -4.12 -0.53 6.53
CA ARG A 19 -4.27 0.26 5.30
C ARG A 19 -5.04 1.54 5.60
N GLN A 20 -4.55 2.65 5.07
CA GLN A 20 -5.29 3.91 5.10
C GLN A 20 -5.09 4.65 3.77
N VAL A 21 -6.18 4.86 3.06
CA VAL A 21 -6.18 5.67 1.85
C VAL A 21 -6.13 7.14 2.25
N LEU A 22 -5.09 7.84 1.83
CA LEU A 22 -4.91 9.26 2.16
C LEU A 22 -5.58 10.17 1.14
N PHE A 23 -5.41 9.90 -0.15
CA PHE A 23 -5.95 10.74 -1.20
C PHE A 23 -6.19 9.93 -2.47
N THR A 24 -7.34 10.13 -3.07
CA THR A 24 -7.72 9.48 -4.32
C THR A 24 -7.93 10.53 -5.39
N ALA A 25 -7.02 10.61 -6.34
CA ALA A 25 -7.15 11.44 -7.53
C ALA A 25 -7.78 10.60 -8.66
N LYS A 26 -7.96 11.21 -9.81
CA LYS A 26 -8.58 10.52 -10.96
C LYS A 26 -7.71 9.36 -11.48
N HIS A 27 -6.39 9.55 -11.49
CA HIS A 27 -5.45 8.60 -12.13
C HIS A 27 -4.42 8.01 -11.17
N CYS A 28 -4.46 8.37 -9.88
CA CYS A 28 -3.57 7.78 -8.88
C CYS A 28 -4.18 7.89 -7.49
N GLN A 29 -3.64 7.08 -6.57
CA GLN A 29 -4.12 7.03 -5.19
C GLN A 29 -2.96 6.77 -4.24
N LEU A 30 -2.88 7.60 -3.20
CA LEU A 30 -1.85 7.49 -2.17
C LEU A 30 -2.39 6.73 -0.96
N VAL A 31 -1.68 5.68 -0.56
CA VAL A 31 -2.10 4.76 0.50
C VAL A 31 -0.91 4.48 1.42
N ILE A 32 -1.14 4.53 2.73
CA ILE A 32 -0.14 4.12 3.72
C ILE A 32 -0.56 2.79 4.34
N MET A 33 0.44 1.96 4.69
CA MET A 33 0.20 0.64 5.28
C MET A 33 1.22 0.33 6.37
N ASN A 34 0.77 -0.47 7.33
CA ASN A 34 1.62 -1.09 8.35
C ASN A 34 1.32 -2.59 8.36
N VAL A 35 2.27 -3.37 7.87
CA VAL A 35 2.17 -4.84 7.87
C VAL A 35 2.78 -5.34 9.17
N GLN A 36 2.01 -6.08 9.96
CA GLN A 36 2.46 -6.59 11.26
C GLN A 36 3.65 -7.53 11.13
N ALA A 37 4.44 -7.63 12.20
CA ALA A 37 5.59 -8.53 12.25
C ALA A 37 5.20 -9.96 11.86
N GLY A 38 5.95 -10.55 10.94
CA GLY A 38 5.74 -11.92 10.49
C GLY A 38 4.53 -12.12 9.56
N ASP A 39 3.79 -11.06 9.25
CA ASP A 39 2.63 -11.14 8.37
C ASP A 39 2.98 -10.74 6.94
N GLN A 40 2.03 -10.81 6.06
CA GLN A 40 2.19 -10.48 4.64
C GLN A 40 0.91 -9.86 4.10
N ILE A 41 1.02 -9.12 3.00
CA ILE A 41 -0.16 -8.58 2.32
C ILE A 41 -0.92 -9.74 1.66
N GLY A 42 -0.22 -10.67 1.06
CA GLY A 42 -0.76 -11.76 0.29
C GLY A 42 -0.40 -11.62 -1.18
N GLU A 43 -0.45 -12.73 -1.89
CA GLU A 43 -0.14 -12.73 -3.31
C GLU A 43 -1.26 -12.07 -4.10
N GLU A 44 -0.91 -11.12 -4.95
CA GLU A 44 -1.85 -10.31 -5.72
C GLU A 44 -1.37 -10.12 -7.15
N ILE A 45 -2.33 -9.91 -8.04
CA ILE A 45 -2.11 -9.43 -9.40
C ILE A 45 -3.08 -8.28 -9.58
N HIS A 46 -2.55 -7.10 -9.89
CA HIS A 46 -3.38 -5.91 -10.15
C HIS A 46 -3.35 -5.54 -11.62
N ASP A 47 -4.45 -4.97 -12.10
CA ASP A 47 -4.55 -4.41 -13.44
C ASP A 47 -4.21 -2.91 -13.42
N LEU A 48 -3.18 -2.57 -12.66
CA LEU A 48 -2.71 -1.21 -12.46
C LEU A 48 -1.23 -1.24 -12.08
N ASP A 49 -0.58 -0.09 -12.18
CA ASP A 49 0.81 0.05 -11.74
C ASP A 49 0.83 0.45 -10.27
N GLN A 50 1.79 -0.08 -9.52
CA GLN A 50 1.96 0.21 -8.10
C GLN A 50 3.39 0.61 -7.79
N PHE A 51 3.54 1.76 -7.15
CA PHE A 51 4.82 2.20 -6.59
C PHE A 51 4.77 1.95 -5.08
N ILE A 52 5.81 1.34 -4.52
CA ILE A 52 5.94 1.13 -3.06
C ILE A 52 7.23 1.77 -2.59
N ARG A 53 7.17 2.51 -1.48
CA ARG A 53 8.34 2.98 -0.76
C ARG A 53 8.30 2.47 0.68
N VAL A 54 9.38 1.84 1.14
CA VAL A 54 9.53 1.38 2.53
C VAL A 54 10.15 2.48 3.37
N GLU A 55 9.47 2.85 4.47
CA GLU A 55 9.92 3.90 5.40
C GLU A 55 10.46 3.33 6.71
N ALA A 56 10.05 2.11 7.11
CA ALA A 56 10.56 1.45 8.32
C ALA A 56 10.36 -0.05 8.24
N GLY A 57 11.24 -0.80 8.88
CA GLY A 57 11.18 -2.24 8.93
C GLY A 57 11.99 -2.91 7.82
N GLU A 58 11.92 -4.22 7.80
CA GLU A 58 12.59 -5.07 6.81
C GLU A 58 11.61 -6.10 6.28
N GLY A 59 11.72 -6.41 5.00
CA GLY A 59 10.84 -7.38 4.40
C GLY A 59 11.36 -7.89 3.09
N VAL A 60 10.48 -8.60 2.39
CA VAL A 60 10.73 -9.14 1.06
C VAL A 60 9.58 -8.71 0.16
N ILE A 61 9.91 -8.19 -1.01
CA ILE A 61 8.94 -7.98 -2.08
C ILE A 61 9.20 -9.05 -3.12
N MET A 62 8.17 -9.85 -3.39
CA MET A 62 8.21 -10.86 -4.43
C MET A 62 7.59 -10.30 -5.70
N MET A 63 8.26 -10.48 -6.84
CA MET A 63 7.75 -10.13 -8.16
C MET A 63 8.05 -11.26 -9.13
N ASP A 64 7.00 -11.85 -9.71
CA ASP A 64 7.10 -12.97 -10.64
C ASP A 64 8.02 -14.10 -10.14
N GLY A 65 7.85 -14.47 -8.86
CA GLY A 65 8.60 -15.57 -8.24
C GLY A 65 10.00 -15.20 -7.75
N GLN A 66 10.47 -13.97 -7.97
CA GLN A 66 11.77 -13.54 -7.49
C GLN A 66 11.63 -12.75 -6.19
N LYS A 67 12.48 -13.06 -5.22
CA LYS A 67 12.50 -12.41 -3.90
C LYS A 67 13.51 -11.26 -3.89
N HIS A 68 13.07 -10.11 -3.40
CA HIS A 68 13.91 -8.92 -3.25
C HIS A 68 13.85 -8.46 -1.81
N ALA A 69 14.98 -8.49 -1.12
CA ALA A 69 15.07 -7.97 0.24
C ALA A 69 14.96 -6.45 0.20
N VAL A 70 14.13 -5.89 1.06
CA VAL A 70 13.88 -4.46 1.14
C VAL A 70 13.93 -3.98 2.58
N SER A 71 14.27 -2.71 2.76
CA SER A 71 14.29 -2.05 4.06
C SER A 71 14.08 -0.55 3.85
N ASP A 72 14.22 0.26 4.90
CA ASP A 72 14.06 1.71 4.81
C ASP A 72 14.82 2.30 3.62
N GLY A 73 14.13 3.10 2.84
CA GLY A 73 14.68 3.78 1.67
C GLY A 73 14.54 3.02 0.36
N PHE A 74 14.12 1.76 0.40
CA PHE A 74 13.90 0.97 -0.83
C PHE A 74 12.57 1.34 -1.46
N ALA A 75 12.56 1.37 -2.77
CA ALA A 75 11.34 1.55 -3.56
C ALA A 75 11.20 0.41 -4.56
N ALA A 76 9.96 0.11 -4.92
CA ALA A 76 9.64 -0.87 -5.94
C ALA A 76 8.60 -0.30 -6.88
N VAL A 77 8.73 -0.60 -8.17
CA VAL A 77 7.68 -0.35 -9.14
C VAL A 77 7.18 -1.72 -9.60
N ILE A 78 5.91 -1.95 -9.41
CA ILE A 78 5.24 -3.20 -9.78
C ILE A 78 4.32 -2.92 -10.96
N PRO A 79 4.71 -3.32 -12.18
CA PRO A 79 3.88 -3.08 -13.36
C PRO A 79 2.57 -3.88 -13.31
N ALA A 80 1.54 -3.36 -13.96
CA ALA A 80 0.26 -4.07 -14.10
C ALA A 80 0.48 -5.48 -14.62
N GLY A 81 -0.24 -6.44 -14.06
CA GLY A 81 -0.15 -7.85 -14.43
C GLY A 81 0.96 -8.63 -13.75
N THR A 82 1.78 -8.00 -12.93
CA THR A 82 2.86 -8.68 -12.22
C THR A 82 2.32 -9.35 -10.96
N ARG A 83 2.55 -10.65 -10.84
CA ARG A 83 2.26 -11.39 -9.61
C ARG A 83 3.24 -10.95 -8.53
N HIS A 84 2.73 -10.50 -7.38
CA HIS A 84 3.59 -9.93 -6.34
C HIS A 84 3.03 -10.17 -4.95
N ASN A 85 3.92 -10.02 -3.96
CA ASN A 85 3.56 -10.09 -2.54
C ASN A 85 4.57 -9.24 -1.75
N VAL A 86 4.10 -8.70 -0.63
CA VAL A 86 4.93 -7.98 0.33
C VAL A 86 4.88 -8.74 1.64
N ILE A 87 6.03 -9.18 2.13
CA ILE A 87 6.17 -10.02 3.32
C ILE A 87 7.02 -9.30 4.34
N ASN A 88 6.51 -9.16 5.57
CA ASN A 88 7.29 -8.63 6.69
C ASN A 88 8.09 -9.76 7.33
N THR A 89 9.41 -9.70 7.22
CA THR A 89 10.33 -10.71 7.77
C THR A 89 10.96 -10.26 9.08
N SER A 90 10.58 -9.08 9.58
CA SER A 90 11.18 -8.54 10.80
C SER A 90 10.29 -8.75 12.02
N SER A 91 10.81 -8.36 13.18
CA SER A 91 10.07 -8.41 14.45
C SER A 91 9.27 -7.14 14.72
N ASP A 92 9.37 -6.14 13.87
CA ASP A 92 8.65 -4.87 13.97
C ASP A 92 7.71 -4.71 12.78
N GLY A 93 6.83 -3.71 12.84
CA GLY A 93 5.95 -3.38 11.72
C GLY A 93 6.74 -2.97 10.48
N LEU A 94 6.29 -3.40 9.32
CA LEU A 94 6.79 -2.95 8.04
C LEU A 94 5.91 -1.80 7.57
N LYS A 95 6.46 -0.59 7.59
CA LYS A 95 5.71 0.63 7.25
C LYS A 95 6.10 1.11 5.87
N LEU A 96 5.09 1.29 5.05
CA LEU A 96 5.29 1.65 3.65
C LEU A 96 4.16 2.52 3.15
N TYR A 97 4.39 3.18 2.02
CA TYR A 97 3.30 3.80 1.28
C TYR A 97 3.32 3.33 -0.16
N SER A 98 2.16 3.37 -0.77
CA SER A 98 1.97 2.97 -2.17
C SER A 98 1.29 4.08 -2.94
N LEU A 99 1.62 4.15 -4.22
CA LEU A 99 0.90 4.96 -5.19
C LEU A 99 0.36 4.01 -6.25
N TYR A 100 -0.96 3.92 -6.35
CA TYR A 100 -1.65 3.10 -7.35
C TYR A 100 -2.06 3.97 -8.53
N SER A 101 -1.85 3.50 -9.72
CA SER A 101 -2.19 4.21 -10.96
C SER A 101 -2.82 3.24 -11.97
N PRO A 102 -4.14 3.27 -12.17
CA PRO A 102 -5.17 4.08 -11.49
C PRO A 102 -5.43 3.66 -10.03
N PRO A 103 -6.36 4.32 -9.33
CA PRO A 103 -6.70 3.94 -7.95
C PRO A 103 -7.14 2.49 -7.81
N GLU A 104 -6.79 1.85 -6.70
CA GLU A 104 -7.16 0.46 -6.39
C GLU A 104 -8.34 0.39 -5.42
N HIS A 105 -8.33 1.26 -4.41
CA HIS A 105 -9.27 1.18 -3.29
C HIS A 105 -10.33 2.25 -3.36
N LYS A 106 -11.43 2.02 -2.64
CA LYS A 106 -12.47 3.01 -2.47
C LYS A 106 -11.93 4.22 -1.72
N VAL A 107 -12.39 5.41 -2.10
CA VAL A 107 -11.98 6.67 -1.45
C VAL A 107 -12.19 6.58 0.08
N GLY A 108 -11.20 7.05 0.83
CA GLY A 108 -11.29 7.11 2.29
C GLY A 108 -11.26 5.79 3.02
N THR A 109 -10.90 4.69 2.36
CA THR A 109 -10.81 3.37 2.99
C THR A 109 -9.81 3.37 4.14
N VAL A 110 -10.23 2.85 5.30
CA VAL A 110 -9.36 2.60 6.45
C VAL A 110 -9.61 1.18 6.94
N HIS A 111 -8.56 0.37 6.93
CA HIS A 111 -8.58 -0.96 7.54
C HIS A 111 -7.60 -0.95 8.71
N LYS A 112 -8.09 -1.10 9.93
CA LYS A 112 -7.22 -1.12 11.11
C LYS A 112 -6.35 -2.36 11.13
N THR A 113 -6.91 -3.50 10.70
CA THR A 113 -6.22 -4.79 10.69
C THR A 113 -6.30 -5.44 9.31
N LYS A 114 -5.42 -6.39 9.06
CA LYS A 114 -5.47 -7.20 7.84
C LYS A 114 -6.80 -7.97 7.74
N LYS A 115 -7.32 -8.43 8.88
CA LYS A 115 -8.63 -9.12 8.92
C LYS A 115 -9.74 -8.20 8.41
N ASP A 116 -9.75 -6.93 8.81
CA ASP A 116 -10.74 -5.96 8.34
C ASP A 116 -10.66 -5.80 6.82
N ALA A 117 -9.44 -5.78 6.27
CA ALA A 117 -9.23 -5.69 4.84
C ALA A 117 -9.74 -6.94 4.11
N ASP A 118 -9.41 -8.13 4.64
CA ASP A 118 -9.77 -9.42 4.03
C ASP A 118 -11.29 -9.65 4.04
N THR A 119 -12.00 -9.05 4.98
CA THR A 119 -13.46 -9.21 5.11
C THR A 119 -14.25 -8.08 4.45
N ASP A 120 -13.59 -7.02 3.97
CA ASP A 120 -14.25 -5.91 3.28
C ASP A 120 -14.40 -6.23 1.80
N GLU A 121 -15.61 -6.56 1.37
CA GLU A 121 -15.91 -6.90 -0.02
C GLU A 121 -16.15 -5.66 -0.90
N HIS A 122 -16.15 -4.46 -0.31
CA HIS A 122 -16.52 -3.21 -0.99
C HIS A 122 -15.40 -2.18 -0.99
N HIS A 123 -14.13 -2.61 -0.86
CA HIS A 123 -13.01 -1.68 -0.78
C HIS A 123 -12.41 -1.28 -2.13
N HIS A 124 -12.94 -1.80 -3.22
CA HIS A 124 -12.38 -1.48 -4.55
C HIS A 124 -12.82 -0.09 -5.04
N PHE A 125 -11.95 0.52 -5.82
CA PHE A 125 -12.21 1.84 -6.40
C PHE A 125 -13.51 1.85 -7.23
N ASP A 126 -14.39 2.80 -6.94
CA ASP A 126 -15.70 2.93 -7.56
C ASP A 126 -15.82 4.18 -8.45
N GLY A 127 -14.71 4.85 -8.71
CA GLY A 127 -14.68 6.08 -9.50
C GLY A 127 -14.81 7.35 -8.69
N THR A 128 -15.14 7.24 -7.40
CA THR A 128 -15.25 8.40 -6.51
C THR A 128 -13.86 8.86 -6.07
N THR A 129 -13.59 10.16 -6.21
CA THR A 129 -12.30 10.74 -5.82
C THR A 129 -12.44 11.60 -4.57
N SER A 130 -11.29 11.97 -3.97
CA SER A 130 -11.25 12.88 -2.81
C SER A 130 -11.64 14.31 -3.18
N VAL A 131 -11.67 14.61 -4.45
CA VAL A 131 -12.01 15.95 -4.96
C VAL A 131 -13.40 15.89 -5.54
N ALA A 132 -14.31 16.58 -4.87
CA ALA A 132 -15.68 16.68 -5.35
C ALA A 132 -15.81 17.70 -6.48
#